data_11981a97b9c11b657caa6475bc0ea51d
#
_entry.id   11981a97b9c11b657caa6475bc0ea51d
#
_cell.length_a   1.000
_cell.length_b   1.000
_cell.length_c   1.000
_cell.angle_alpha   90.00
_cell.angle_beta   90.00
_cell.angle_gamma   90.00
#
_symmetry.space_group_name_H-M   'P 1'
#
loop_
_entity.id
_entity.type
_entity.pdbx_description
1 polymer ?
#
loop_
_entity_poly.entity_id
_entity_poly.type
_entity_poly.pdbx_seq_one_letter_code
_entity_poly.pdbx_strand_id
1 'polypeptide(L)'
;MIRNFFLFASILFCTGLKAQITQEIFESFKLQERRDVKYYIPEDYSPEKKYPLVVVLDGEYLFDQVVANSKFYSTFQGTPETIIVGVFQKENDLRWEDCAFEEDSGLPAEKGKLFFEFLGMELIPYLKTTYNTAPFTMFVGYDITANFGNYYLFKEKSLFNAFISISPYLAPEMENRVPARLNEINQQIFYHLIVGGEKNDSRNAILQMDKALKSIDKVGFNYRFDEYPTANEVSIVTYGIGKAWGSMFEMFKPISPKEYKENILTSEEPVYKYLDDKYNSIEELFGFRKEVELNDIMAIYAASRKKDDFESLKPLAELCKEEFPGTMLGFYFEGEYYEALGEGKKALRTFEKAFAMEEIDFLTKEMALEKMDALKADFGF
;
A
#
# COMPACT_ATOMS: atom_id res chain seq x y z
N MET A 1 -28.58 37.71 -56.98
CA MET A 1 -28.75 36.44 -56.21
C MET A 1 -27.40 35.95 -55.76
N ILE A 2 -27.00 36.28 -54.53
CA ILE A 2 -25.76 35.87 -53.96
C ILE A 2 -26.12 34.86 -52.87
N ARG A 3 -25.75 33.58 -53.06
CA ARG A 3 -26.03 32.45 -52.19
C ARG A 3 -24.86 32.21 -51.25
N ASN A 4 -25.02 32.62 -49.99
CA ASN A 4 -24.05 32.43 -48.93
C ASN A 4 -23.96 30.92 -48.59
N PHE A 5 -22.76 30.38 -48.77
CA PHE A 5 -22.39 29.04 -48.36
C PHE A 5 -21.80 29.17 -46.92
N PHE A 6 -22.58 28.75 -45.92
CA PHE A 6 -22.08 28.61 -44.57
C PHE A 6 -21.34 27.28 -44.47
N LEU A 7 -20.05 27.34 -44.39
CA LEU A 7 -19.18 26.19 -44.05
C LEU A 7 -19.23 26.04 -42.52
N PHE A 8 -19.96 25.03 -42.05
CA PHE A 8 -19.91 24.61 -40.65
C PHE A 8 -18.61 23.81 -40.46
N ALA A 9 -17.57 24.44 -39.89
CA ALA A 9 -16.38 23.75 -39.42
C ALA A 9 -16.73 23.01 -38.14
N SER A 10 -17.06 21.73 -38.20
CA SER A 10 -17.14 20.85 -37.04
C SER A 10 -15.71 20.65 -36.50
N ILE A 11 -15.36 21.36 -35.46
CA ILE A 11 -14.17 21.07 -34.67
C ILE A 11 -14.48 19.77 -33.92
N LEU A 12 -14.03 18.66 -34.47
CA LEU A 12 -13.94 17.41 -33.73
C LEU A 12 -12.94 17.65 -32.58
N PHE A 13 -13.46 17.85 -31.37
CA PHE A 13 -12.71 17.73 -30.14
C PHE A 13 -12.42 16.21 -29.99
N CYS A 14 -11.29 15.75 -30.55
CA CYS A 14 -10.74 14.46 -30.18
C CYS A 14 -10.29 14.57 -28.73
N THR A 15 -11.20 14.31 -27.77
CA THR A 15 -10.78 13.89 -26.45
C THR A 15 -10.02 12.61 -26.65
N GLY A 16 -8.71 12.68 -26.57
CA GLY A 16 -7.84 11.52 -26.67
C GLY A 16 -8.23 10.53 -25.58
N LEU A 17 -8.92 9.46 -25.97
CA LEU A 17 -9.11 8.27 -25.14
C LEU A 17 -7.69 7.76 -24.84
N LYS A 18 -7.13 8.13 -23.70
CA LYS A 18 -5.92 7.50 -23.20
C LYS A 18 -6.30 6.07 -22.82
N ALA A 19 -5.76 5.10 -23.56
CA ALA A 19 -5.94 3.71 -23.17
C ALA A 19 -5.32 3.51 -21.78
N GLN A 20 -6.07 2.95 -20.83
CA GLN A 20 -5.57 2.60 -19.51
C GLN A 20 -4.40 1.61 -19.58
N ILE A 21 -4.41 0.76 -20.59
CA ILE A 21 -3.36 -0.23 -20.85
C ILE A 21 -2.75 0.10 -22.21
N THR A 22 -1.44 0.32 -22.21
CA THR A 22 -0.64 0.52 -23.41
C THR A 22 0.47 -0.52 -23.47
N GLN A 23 0.81 -0.95 -24.68
CA GLN A 23 1.96 -1.82 -24.93
C GLN A 23 2.95 -1.06 -25.79
N GLU A 24 4.20 -1.10 -25.38
CA GLU A 24 5.29 -0.41 -26.07
C GLU A 24 6.51 -1.32 -26.19
N ILE A 25 7.36 -1.01 -27.15
CA ILE A 25 8.66 -1.66 -27.30
C ILE A 25 9.69 -0.72 -26.66
N PHE A 26 10.28 -1.14 -25.56
CA PHE A 26 11.35 -0.44 -24.90
C PHE A 26 12.70 -0.84 -25.49
N GLU A 27 13.45 0.13 -26.00
CA GLU A 27 14.82 -0.11 -26.52
C GLU A 27 15.81 0.00 -25.36
N SER A 28 16.34 -1.15 -24.91
CA SER A 28 17.31 -1.18 -23.82
C SER A 28 18.73 -1.03 -24.33
N PHE A 29 19.42 -0.07 -23.78
CA PHE A 29 20.84 0.11 -24.02
C PHE A 29 21.69 -0.92 -23.26
N LYS A 30 21.24 -1.33 -22.05
CA LYS A 30 21.93 -2.34 -21.24
C LYS A 30 21.88 -3.72 -21.88
N LEU A 31 20.69 -4.12 -22.33
CA LEU A 31 20.48 -5.42 -22.95
C LEU A 31 20.93 -5.45 -24.42
N GLN A 32 21.07 -4.30 -25.08
CA GLN A 32 21.24 -4.18 -26.54
C GLN A 32 20.11 -4.89 -27.31
N GLU A 33 18.90 -4.91 -26.72
CA GLU A 33 17.73 -5.60 -27.22
C GLU A 33 16.47 -4.75 -27.05
N ARG A 34 15.42 -5.15 -27.74
CA ARG A 34 14.07 -4.61 -27.58
C ARG A 34 13.29 -5.45 -26.59
N ARG A 35 12.55 -4.80 -25.70
CA ARG A 35 11.69 -5.46 -24.73
C ARG A 35 10.26 -5.00 -24.87
N ASP A 36 9.35 -5.95 -24.96
CA ASP A 36 7.93 -5.67 -24.89
C ASP A 36 7.58 -5.35 -23.44
N VAL A 37 6.99 -4.18 -23.23
CA VAL A 37 6.50 -3.74 -21.92
C VAL A 37 5.05 -3.29 -22.05
N LYS A 38 4.26 -3.59 -21.02
CA LYS A 38 2.86 -3.23 -20.96
C LYS A 38 2.65 -2.36 -19.72
N TYR A 39 1.99 -1.22 -19.90
CA TYR A 39 1.74 -0.28 -18.82
C TYR A 39 0.25 -0.21 -18.51
N TYR A 40 -0.09 -0.19 -17.24
CA TYR A 40 -1.38 0.24 -16.75
C TYR A 40 -1.21 1.58 -16.03
N ILE A 41 -1.95 2.56 -16.49
CA ILE A 41 -2.04 3.89 -15.87
C ILE A 41 -3.49 4.07 -15.42
N PRO A 42 -3.75 4.50 -14.17
CA PRO A 42 -5.11 4.76 -13.68
C PRO A 42 -5.90 5.68 -14.63
N GLU A 43 -7.22 5.47 -14.70
CA GLU A 43 -8.10 6.24 -15.58
C GLU A 43 -8.06 7.73 -15.25
N ASP A 44 -8.10 8.03 -13.95
CA ASP A 44 -8.07 9.39 -13.41
C ASP A 44 -6.64 9.84 -13.05
N TYR A 45 -5.64 9.35 -13.80
CA TYR A 45 -4.26 9.76 -13.57
C TYR A 45 -4.11 11.28 -13.60
N SER A 46 -3.53 11.82 -12.54
CA SER A 46 -3.13 13.23 -12.44
C SER A 46 -1.63 13.35 -12.14
N PRO A 47 -0.90 14.22 -12.85
CA PRO A 47 0.52 14.44 -12.53
C PRO A 47 0.74 15.10 -11.17
N GLU A 48 -0.31 15.57 -10.50
CA GLU A 48 -0.26 16.16 -9.16
C GLU A 48 -0.32 15.09 -8.06
N LYS A 49 -0.93 13.92 -8.35
CA LYS A 49 -1.00 12.79 -7.41
C LYS A 49 0.20 11.87 -7.59
N LYS A 50 0.64 11.26 -6.48
CA LYS A 50 1.69 10.23 -6.49
C LYS A 50 1.07 8.84 -6.50
N TYR A 51 1.67 7.95 -7.29
CA TYR A 51 1.19 6.58 -7.48
C TYR A 51 2.29 5.57 -7.15
N PRO A 52 2.03 4.56 -6.30
CA PRO A 52 2.95 3.44 -6.14
C PRO A 52 3.26 2.80 -7.48
N LEU A 53 4.52 2.42 -7.70
CA LEU A 53 4.96 1.74 -8.91
C LEU A 53 5.07 0.25 -8.67
N VAL A 54 4.47 -0.54 -9.55
CA VAL A 54 4.52 -2.00 -9.49
C VAL A 54 5.21 -2.54 -10.72
N VAL A 55 6.28 -3.31 -10.53
CA VAL A 55 7.01 -3.99 -11.60
C VAL A 55 6.67 -5.47 -11.56
N VAL A 56 6.14 -5.97 -12.66
CA VAL A 56 5.67 -7.35 -12.82
C VAL A 56 6.53 -8.03 -13.86
N LEU A 57 7.31 -9.02 -13.47
CA LEU A 57 7.92 -9.95 -14.42
C LEU A 57 6.92 -11.04 -14.81
N ASP A 58 7.25 -11.86 -15.82
CA ASP A 58 6.27 -12.76 -16.44
C ASP A 58 5.00 -12.00 -16.88
N GLY A 59 5.17 -10.83 -17.50
CA GLY A 59 4.09 -9.91 -17.82
C GLY A 59 2.95 -10.55 -18.60
N GLU A 60 3.23 -11.53 -19.45
CA GLU A 60 2.25 -12.30 -20.23
C GLU A 60 1.30 -13.14 -19.36
N TYR A 61 1.70 -13.50 -18.15
CA TYR A 61 0.91 -14.34 -17.23
C TYR A 61 0.36 -13.57 -16.04
N LEU A 62 1.13 -12.63 -15.50
CA LEU A 62 0.84 -11.96 -14.23
C LEU A 62 0.21 -10.57 -14.37
N PHE A 63 0.54 -9.85 -15.44
CA PHE A 63 0.16 -8.43 -15.57
C PHE A 63 -1.34 -8.18 -15.42
N ASP A 64 -2.15 -8.89 -16.20
CA ASP A 64 -3.61 -8.67 -16.21
C ASP A 64 -4.24 -9.03 -14.84
N GLN A 65 -3.72 -10.04 -14.14
CA GLN A 65 -4.16 -10.39 -12.78
C GLN A 65 -3.78 -9.34 -11.75
N VAL A 66 -2.58 -8.79 -11.83
CA VAL A 66 -2.12 -7.71 -10.94
C VAL A 66 -2.95 -6.45 -11.17
N VAL A 67 -3.20 -6.07 -12.42
CA VAL A 67 -4.07 -4.93 -12.78
C VAL A 67 -5.49 -5.13 -12.24
N ALA A 68 -6.07 -6.30 -12.43
CA ALA A 68 -7.43 -6.59 -11.96
C ALA A 68 -7.54 -6.45 -10.43
N ASN A 69 -6.56 -6.98 -9.69
CA ASN A 69 -6.53 -6.84 -8.23
C ASN A 69 -6.29 -5.39 -7.80
N SER A 70 -5.38 -4.67 -8.45
CA SER A 70 -5.16 -3.24 -8.17
C SER A 70 -6.45 -2.45 -8.29
N LYS A 71 -7.17 -2.59 -9.41
CA LYS A 71 -8.47 -1.93 -9.64
C LYS A 71 -9.52 -2.30 -8.60
N PHE A 72 -9.63 -3.59 -8.28
CA PHE A 72 -10.60 -4.07 -7.29
C PHE A 72 -10.35 -3.48 -5.91
N TYR A 73 -9.11 -3.54 -5.44
CA TYR A 73 -8.76 -3.07 -4.10
C TYR A 73 -8.81 -1.54 -3.98
N SER A 74 -8.43 -0.79 -5.02
CA SER A 74 -8.57 0.67 -4.98
C SER A 74 -10.04 1.10 -4.94
N THR A 75 -10.91 0.43 -5.71
CA THR A 75 -12.34 0.76 -5.76
C THR A 75 -13.09 0.40 -4.47
N PHE A 76 -12.78 -0.77 -3.87
CA PHE A 76 -13.61 -1.33 -2.79
C PHE A 76 -12.94 -1.34 -1.41
N GLN A 77 -11.64 -1.11 -1.32
CA GLN A 77 -10.91 -1.19 -0.06
C GLN A 77 -10.02 0.03 0.23
N GLY A 78 -10.14 1.08 -0.57
CA GLY A 78 -9.42 2.33 -0.34
C GLY A 78 -7.90 2.23 -0.47
N THR A 79 -7.36 1.18 -1.14
CA THR A 79 -5.93 1.15 -1.44
C THR A 79 -5.58 2.19 -2.49
N PRO A 80 -4.34 2.70 -2.52
CA PRO A 80 -3.96 3.67 -3.54
C PRO A 80 -4.04 3.06 -4.94
N GLU A 81 -4.44 3.86 -5.91
CA GLU A 81 -4.26 3.52 -7.31
C GLU A 81 -2.77 3.39 -7.62
N THR A 82 -2.41 2.46 -8.50
CA THR A 82 -1.02 2.14 -8.80
C THR A 82 -0.72 2.24 -10.29
N ILE A 83 0.51 2.59 -10.62
CA ILE A 83 1.07 2.43 -11.96
C ILE A 83 1.72 1.05 -12.01
N ILE A 84 1.36 0.24 -13.02
CA ILE A 84 1.85 -1.12 -13.15
C ILE A 84 2.58 -1.26 -14.48
N VAL A 85 3.78 -1.81 -14.45
CA VAL A 85 4.53 -2.18 -15.64
C VAL A 85 4.75 -3.69 -15.67
N GLY A 86 4.36 -4.34 -16.75
CA GLY A 86 4.64 -5.74 -17.04
C GLY A 86 5.77 -5.87 -18.05
N VAL A 87 6.82 -6.61 -17.71
CA VAL A 87 7.91 -6.95 -18.63
C VAL A 87 7.63 -8.32 -19.23
N PHE A 88 7.59 -8.41 -20.56
CA PHE A 88 7.26 -9.62 -21.29
C PHE A 88 8.54 -10.40 -21.60
N GLN A 89 8.53 -11.70 -21.30
CA GLN A 89 9.71 -12.58 -21.38
C GLN A 89 9.42 -13.92 -22.04
N LYS A 90 8.27 -14.03 -22.76
CA LYS A 90 7.82 -15.30 -23.34
C LYS A 90 8.63 -15.77 -24.54
N GLU A 91 9.16 -14.84 -25.33
CA GLU A 91 9.83 -15.19 -26.58
C GLU A 91 11.23 -15.76 -26.33
N ASN A 92 11.60 -16.80 -27.08
CA ASN A 92 12.96 -17.36 -27.13
C ASN A 92 13.56 -17.74 -25.77
N ASP A 93 12.75 -18.23 -24.82
CA ASP A 93 13.19 -18.58 -23.46
C ASP A 93 13.80 -17.42 -22.66
N LEU A 94 13.53 -16.17 -23.04
CA LEU A 94 14.05 -14.95 -22.41
C LEU A 94 13.88 -14.95 -20.89
N ARG A 95 12.81 -15.54 -20.39
CA ARG A 95 12.53 -15.68 -18.97
C ARG A 95 13.68 -16.37 -18.22
N TRP A 96 14.17 -17.48 -18.76
CA TRP A 96 15.27 -18.22 -18.18
C TRP A 96 16.61 -17.50 -18.39
N GLU A 97 16.84 -16.94 -19.57
CA GLU A 97 18.07 -16.19 -19.83
C GLU A 97 18.21 -14.94 -18.95
N ASP A 98 17.13 -14.15 -18.80
CA ASP A 98 17.11 -12.92 -18.02
C ASP A 98 17.20 -13.16 -16.50
N CYS A 99 16.73 -14.30 -16.02
CA CYS A 99 16.63 -14.57 -14.58
C CYS A 99 17.53 -15.72 -14.12
N ALA A 100 18.32 -16.33 -15.03
CA ALA A 100 19.24 -17.39 -14.69
C ALA A 100 20.28 -16.95 -13.66
N PHE A 101 20.73 -17.92 -12.90
CA PHE A 101 21.81 -17.78 -11.93
C PHE A 101 22.90 -18.83 -12.19
N GLU A 102 24.08 -18.56 -11.67
CA GLU A 102 25.19 -19.50 -11.70
C GLU A 102 25.06 -20.51 -10.57
N GLU A 103 25.11 -21.80 -10.87
CA GLU A 103 24.89 -22.89 -9.93
C GLU A 103 25.86 -22.88 -8.75
N ASP A 104 27.11 -22.47 -8.97
CA ASP A 104 28.13 -22.46 -7.93
C ASP A 104 28.01 -21.30 -6.95
N SER A 105 27.57 -20.12 -7.42
CA SER A 105 27.58 -18.88 -6.64
C SER A 105 26.20 -18.40 -6.23
N GLY A 106 25.15 -18.85 -6.93
CA GLY A 106 23.79 -18.32 -6.79
C GLY A 106 23.66 -16.86 -7.21
N LEU A 107 24.65 -16.29 -7.92
CA LEU A 107 24.59 -14.92 -8.44
C LEU A 107 23.91 -14.90 -9.82
N PRO A 108 23.35 -13.76 -10.26
CA PRO A 108 22.79 -13.66 -11.59
C PRO A 108 23.80 -14.05 -12.66
N ALA A 109 23.41 -14.89 -13.63
CA ALA A 109 24.21 -15.19 -14.81
C ALA A 109 24.47 -13.92 -15.64
N GLU A 110 25.31 -14.00 -16.68
CA GLU A 110 25.77 -12.78 -17.38
C GLU A 110 24.62 -11.96 -17.94
N LYS A 111 23.65 -12.58 -18.63
CA LYS A 111 22.45 -11.88 -19.12
C LYS A 111 21.57 -11.39 -17.97
N GLY A 112 21.48 -12.15 -16.89
CA GLY A 112 20.78 -11.75 -15.68
C GLY A 112 21.33 -10.47 -15.03
N LYS A 113 22.66 -10.27 -15.07
CA LYS A 113 23.29 -9.02 -14.61
C LYS A 113 22.85 -7.82 -15.47
N LEU A 114 22.81 -8.01 -16.79
CA LEU A 114 22.35 -6.95 -17.72
C LEU A 114 20.86 -6.67 -17.53
N PHE A 115 20.05 -7.70 -17.32
CA PHE A 115 18.62 -7.54 -17.07
C PHE A 115 18.36 -6.85 -15.72
N PHE A 116 19.16 -7.15 -14.70
CA PHE A 116 19.12 -6.43 -13.43
C PHE A 116 19.44 -4.93 -13.61
N GLU A 117 20.44 -4.60 -14.43
CA GLU A 117 20.78 -3.22 -14.75
C GLU A 117 19.69 -2.54 -15.61
N PHE A 118 19.10 -3.25 -16.55
CA PHE A 118 17.99 -2.74 -17.38
C PHE A 118 16.82 -2.29 -16.50
N LEU A 119 16.34 -3.13 -15.60
CA LEU A 119 15.23 -2.75 -14.71
C LEU A 119 15.62 -1.59 -13.79
N GLY A 120 16.81 -1.67 -13.17
CA GLY A 120 17.21 -0.73 -12.12
C GLY A 120 17.76 0.61 -12.65
N MET A 121 18.32 0.65 -13.85
CA MET A 121 19.02 1.83 -14.38
C MET A 121 18.34 2.44 -15.62
N GLU A 122 17.42 1.72 -16.26
CA GLU A 122 16.70 2.22 -17.45
C GLU A 122 15.19 2.25 -17.21
N LEU A 123 14.52 1.10 -17.08
CA LEU A 123 13.06 1.03 -17.06
C LEU A 123 12.44 1.77 -15.87
N ILE A 124 12.89 1.49 -14.64
CA ILE A 124 12.33 2.13 -13.45
C ILE A 124 12.65 3.62 -13.38
N PRO A 125 13.88 4.11 -13.66
CA PRO A 125 14.14 5.52 -13.78
C PRO A 125 13.32 6.21 -14.86
N TYR A 126 13.14 5.59 -16.03
CA TYR A 126 12.26 6.12 -17.08
C TYR A 126 10.83 6.33 -16.57
N LEU A 127 10.26 5.32 -15.89
CA LEU A 127 8.92 5.43 -15.33
C LEU A 127 8.81 6.53 -14.26
N LYS A 128 9.82 6.64 -13.40
CA LYS A 128 9.87 7.67 -12.35
C LYS A 128 10.02 9.09 -12.89
N THR A 129 10.58 9.25 -14.09
CA THR A 129 10.68 10.55 -14.76
C THR A 129 9.46 10.87 -15.61
N THR A 130 8.79 9.85 -16.14
CA THR A 130 7.61 10.00 -17.00
C THR A 130 6.33 10.22 -16.20
N TYR A 131 6.23 9.56 -15.06
CA TYR A 131 5.04 9.59 -14.19
C TYR A 131 5.40 10.07 -12.78
N ASN A 132 4.43 10.68 -12.11
CA ASN A 132 4.61 11.08 -10.71
C ASN A 132 4.45 9.85 -9.78
N THR A 133 5.53 9.07 -9.65
CA THR A 133 5.53 7.88 -8.81
C THR A 133 5.78 8.20 -7.34
N ALA A 134 5.13 7.45 -6.46
CA ALA A 134 5.42 7.43 -5.04
C ALA A 134 6.82 6.82 -4.75
N PRO A 135 7.41 7.06 -3.57
CA PRO A 135 8.62 6.35 -3.14
C PRO A 135 8.43 4.84 -3.09
N PHE A 136 7.21 4.37 -2.78
CA PHE A 136 6.88 2.95 -2.67
C PHE A 136 6.91 2.26 -4.04
N THR A 137 7.77 1.24 -4.16
CA THR A 137 7.90 0.44 -5.36
C THR A 137 7.75 -1.04 -5.00
N MET A 138 6.92 -1.77 -5.75
CA MET A 138 6.61 -3.20 -5.54
C MET A 138 7.14 -4.05 -6.69
N PHE A 139 7.64 -5.22 -6.36
CA PHE A 139 8.04 -6.27 -7.29
C PHE A 139 7.06 -7.45 -7.22
N VAL A 140 6.65 -7.98 -8.36
CA VAL A 140 5.84 -9.20 -8.46
C VAL A 140 6.51 -10.17 -9.40
N GLY A 141 6.76 -11.39 -8.94
CA GLY A 141 7.37 -12.45 -9.73
C GLY A 141 6.89 -13.82 -9.34
N TYR A 142 7.09 -14.78 -10.24
CA TYR A 142 6.71 -16.17 -10.09
C TYR A 142 7.89 -17.08 -10.47
N ASP A 143 8.14 -18.14 -9.69
CA ASP A 143 9.17 -19.13 -9.95
C ASP A 143 10.57 -18.48 -10.08
N ILE A 144 11.30 -18.63 -11.19
CA ILE A 144 12.63 -18.04 -11.37
C ILE A 144 12.63 -16.51 -11.33
N THR A 145 11.55 -15.86 -11.82
CA THR A 145 11.44 -14.40 -11.76
C THR A 145 11.20 -13.90 -10.34
N ALA A 146 10.53 -14.68 -9.49
CA ALA A 146 10.40 -14.37 -8.07
C ALA A 146 11.76 -14.43 -7.35
N ASN A 147 12.60 -15.45 -7.65
CA ASN A 147 13.97 -15.48 -7.15
C ASN A 147 14.79 -14.28 -7.64
N PHE A 148 14.65 -13.91 -8.91
CA PHE A 148 15.37 -12.78 -9.48
C PHE A 148 15.09 -11.47 -8.73
N GLY A 149 13.86 -11.23 -8.30
CA GLY A 149 13.48 -10.07 -7.49
C GLY A 149 14.31 -9.95 -6.20
N ASN A 150 14.71 -11.07 -5.59
CA ASN A 150 15.47 -11.08 -4.35
C ASN A 150 16.86 -10.43 -4.49
N TYR A 151 17.45 -10.41 -5.67
CA TYR A 151 18.76 -9.77 -5.88
C TYR A 151 18.75 -8.27 -5.55
N TYR A 152 17.59 -7.59 -5.68
CA TYR A 152 17.48 -6.18 -5.32
C TYR A 152 17.55 -5.92 -3.80
N LEU A 153 17.30 -6.92 -2.97
CA LEU A 153 17.49 -6.82 -1.52
C LEU A 153 18.96 -6.65 -1.13
N PHE A 154 19.90 -7.17 -1.94
CA PHE A 154 21.33 -7.10 -1.65
C PHE A 154 22.01 -5.78 -2.02
N LYS A 155 21.26 -4.83 -2.56
CA LYS A 155 21.73 -3.45 -2.72
C LYS A 155 21.81 -2.76 -1.36
N GLU A 156 22.63 -1.73 -1.23
CA GLU A 156 22.69 -0.90 0.00
C GLU A 156 21.30 -0.42 0.39
N LYS A 157 20.57 0.15 -0.57
CA LYS A 157 19.15 0.44 -0.49
C LYS A 157 18.42 -0.38 -1.55
N SER A 158 17.47 -1.20 -1.11
CA SER A 158 16.64 -1.97 -2.06
C SER A 158 15.86 -1.03 -2.97
N LEU A 159 15.76 -1.40 -4.25
CA LEU A 159 14.96 -0.67 -5.24
C LEU A 159 13.46 -0.82 -4.97
N PHE A 160 13.07 -1.90 -4.31
CA PHE A 160 11.69 -2.24 -3.99
C PHE A 160 11.45 -2.22 -2.48
N ASN A 161 10.30 -1.71 -2.08
CA ASN A 161 9.79 -1.76 -0.72
C ASN A 161 8.93 -3.00 -0.47
N ALA A 162 8.34 -3.56 -1.54
CA ALA A 162 7.43 -4.69 -1.44
C ALA A 162 7.74 -5.78 -2.46
N PHE A 163 7.58 -7.05 -2.04
CA PHE A 163 7.82 -8.23 -2.85
C PHE A 163 6.64 -9.19 -2.74
N ILE A 164 6.02 -9.51 -3.86
CA ILE A 164 5.10 -10.65 -3.99
C ILE A 164 5.88 -11.76 -4.69
N SER A 165 6.32 -12.74 -3.91
CA SER A 165 7.17 -13.83 -4.35
C SER A 165 6.36 -15.13 -4.41
N ILE A 166 6.00 -15.56 -5.61
CA ILE A 166 5.12 -16.70 -5.84
C ILE A 166 5.95 -17.92 -6.22
N SER A 167 5.95 -18.97 -5.39
CA SER A 167 6.67 -20.23 -5.58
C SER A 167 8.08 -20.03 -6.15
N PRO A 168 8.96 -19.27 -5.51
CA PRO A 168 10.26 -18.93 -6.08
C PRO A 168 11.11 -20.16 -6.32
N TYR A 169 11.69 -20.27 -7.52
CA TYR A 169 12.78 -21.20 -7.80
C TYR A 169 14.10 -20.59 -7.31
N LEU A 170 14.42 -20.88 -6.06
CA LEU A 170 15.52 -20.23 -5.34
C LEU A 170 16.88 -20.64 -5.89
N ALA A 171 17.75 -19.67 -6.12
CA ALA A 171 19.16 -19.89 -6.39
C ALA A 171 19.86 -20.48 -5.15
N PRO A 172 21.01 -21.14 -5.29
CA PRO A 172 21.75 -21.74 -4.18
C PRO A 172 21.90 -20.78 -3.00
N GLU A 173 21.58 -21.27 -1.79
CA GLU A 173 21.67 -20.56 -0.52
C GLU A 173 20.72 -19.34 -0.37
N MET A 174 19.82 -19.08 -1.31
CA MET A 174 18.90 -17.94 -1.19
C MET A 174 17.94 -18.09 -0.01
N GLU A 175 17.57 -19.30 0.36
CA GLU A 175 16.73 -19.59 1.53
C GLU A 175 17.38 -19.14 2.86
N ASN A 176 18.72 -19.00 2.88
CA ASN A 176 19.48 -18.50 4.02
C ASN A 176 19.88 -17.02 3.84
N ARG A 177 20.30 -16.65 2.62
CA ARG A 177 20.83 -15.31 2.30
C ARG A 177 19.75 -14.22 2.38
N VAL A 178 18.54 -14.48 1.90
CA VAL A 178 17.45 -13.52 1.92
C VAL A 178 17.01 -13.18 3.35
N PRO A 179 16.75 -14.15 4.24
CA PRO A 179 16.45 -13.84 5.63
C PRO A 179 17.57 -13.10 6.35
N ALA A 180 18.84 -13.50 6.15
CA ALA A 180 19.98 -12.79 6.72
C ALA A 180 20.00 -11.33 6.31
N ARG A 181 19.83 -11.06 5.00
CA ARG A 181 19.79 -9.68 4.48
C ARG A 181 18.62 -8.89 5.01
N LEU A 182 17.42 -9.46 5.08
CA LEU A 182 16.24 -8.80 5.60
C LEU A 182 16.34 -8.45 7.08
N ASN A 183 17.10 -9.24 7.84
CA ASN A 183 17.41 -8.93 9.23
C ASN A 183 18.37 -7.73 9.38
N GLU A 184 19.21 -7.44 8.39
CA GLU A 184 20.18 -6.35 8.43
C GLU A 184 19.68 -5.03 7.82
N ILE A 185 18.85 -5.09 6.77
CA ILE A 185 18.44 -3.93 5.99
C ILE A 185 17.60 -2.95 6.85
N ASN A 186 17.96 -1.66 6.87
CA ASN A 186 17.25 -0.63 7.64
C ASN A 186 16.10 0.04 6.88
N GLN A 187 15.69 -0.52 5.75
CA GLN A 187 14.56 -0.03 4.96
C GLN A 187 13.31 -0.79 5.35
N GLN A 188 12.17 -0.12 5.32
CA GLN A 188 10.88 -0.82 5.48
C GLN A 188 10.61 -1.71 4.28
N ILE A 189 10.44 -3.01 4.54
CA ILE A 189 10.21 -4.05 3.53
C ILE A 189 8.95 -4.83 3.87
N PHE A 190 8.12 -5.03 2.84
CA PHE A 190 6.97 -5.93 2.84
C PHE A 190 7.31 -7.14 1.99
N TYR A 191 7.29 -8.33 2.56
CA TYR A 191 7.62 -9.55 1.84
C TYR A 191 6.50 -10.58 1.99
N HIS A 192 5.84 -10.90 0.89
CA HIS A 192 4.79 -11.92 0.86
C HIS A 192 5.27 -13.13 0.06
N LEU A 193 5.52 -14.22 0.77
CA LEU A 193 5.95 -15.49 0.21
C LEU A 193 4.75 -16.41 0.05
N ILE A 194 4.58 -16.97 -1.15
CA ILE A 194 3.47 -17.84 -1.49
C ILE A 194 4.02 -19.17 -2.00
N VAL A 195 3.45 -20.30 -1.57
CA VAL A 195 3.84 -21.63 -2.02
C VAL A 195 2.66 -22.52 -2.34
N GLY A 196 2.79 -23.29 -3.41
CA GLY A 196 1.82 -24.33 -3.82
C GLY A 196 2.00 -25.65 -3.07
N GLY A 197 1.14 -26.62 -3.40
CA GLY A 197 1.10 -27.95 -2.77
C GLY A 197 2.08 -28.98 -3.34
N GLU A 198 2.81 -28.66 -4.39
CA GLU A 198 3.75 -29.60 -5.01
C GLU A 198 4.91 -29.95 -4.08
N LYS A 199 5.17 -31.25 -3.95
CA LYS A 199 6.23 -31.75 -3.07
C LYS A 199 7.50 -31.99 -3.88
N ASN A 200 8.39 -31.01 -3.89
CA ASN A 200 9.69 -31.05 -4.55
C ASN A 200 10.74 -30.32 -3.72
N ASP A 201 11.99 -30.33 -4.17
CA ASP A 201 13.10 -29.70 -3.44
C ASP A 201 12.96 -28.17 -3.38
N SER A 202 12.44 -27.54 -4.43
CA SER A 202 12.16 -26.10 -4.43
C SER A 202 11.20 -25.72 -3.31
N ARG A 203 10.13 -26.50 -3.09
CA ARG A 203 9.20 -26.26 -1.99
C ARG A 203 9.87 -26.41 -0.63
N ASN A 204 10.77 -27.39 -0.45
CA ASN A 204 11.48 -27.56 0.81
C ASN A 204 12.37 -26.34 1.13
N ALA A 205 13.07 -25.79 0.14
CA ALA A 205 13.86 -24.57 0.29
C ALA A 205 12.97 -23.36 0.64
N ILE A 206 11.81 -23.21 0.01
CA ILE A 206 10.83 -22.16 0.32
C ILE A 206 10.35 -22.28 1.78
N LEU A 207 10.04 -23.49 2.26
CA LEU A 207 9.61 -23.69 3.64
C LEU A 207 10.72 -23.44 4.66
N GLN A 208 11.98 -23.73 4.30
CA GLN A 208 13.14 -23.35 5.11
C GLN A 208 13.26 -21.82 5.19
N MET A 209 13.14 -21.13 4.07
CA MET A 209 13.13 -19.67 4.00
C MET A 209 11.99 -19.06 4.84
N ASP A 210 10.77 -19.61 4.73
CA ASP A 210 9.62 -19.19 5.53
C ASP A 210 9.91 -19.26 7.04
N LYS A 211 10.48 -20.38 7.50
CA LYS A 211 10.83 -20.56 8.90
C LYS A 211 11.84 -19.51 9.37
N ALA A 212 12.84 -19.19 8.55
CA ALA A 212 13.83 -18.18 8.87
C ALA A 212 13.23 -16.77 8.86
N LEU A 213 12.38 -16.44 7.88
CA LEU A 213 11.72 -15.14 7.79
C LEU A 213 10.76 -14.87 8.97
N LYS A 214 10.04 -15.89 9.42
CA LYS A 214 9.16 -15.80 10.62
C LYS A 214 9.92 -15.53 11.91
N SER A 215 11.20 -15.86 11.98
CA SER A 215 12.02 -15.61 13.17
C SER A 215 12.60 -14.19 13.25
N ILE A 216 12.41 -13.37 12.21
CA ILE A 216 12.88 -11.99 12.20
C ILE A 216 11.89 -11.13 12.98
N ASP A 217 12.32 -10.67 14.16
CA ASP A 217 11.58 -9.69 14.98
C ASP A 217 12.23 -8.32 14.83
N LYS A 218 11.73 -7.55 13.85
CA LYS A 218 12.30 -6.27 13.47
C LYS A 218 11.24 -5.28 13.04
N VAL A 219 11.30 -4.08 13.62
CA VAL A 219 10.48 -2.94 13.16
C VAL A 219 10.80 -2.63 11.70
N GLY A 220 9.76 -2.44 10.89
CA GLY A 220 9.89 -2.15 9.46
C GLY A 220 10.00 -3.39 8.56
N PHE A 221 10.02 -4.60 9.12
CA PHE A 221 9.89 -5.82 8.32
C PHE A 221 8.49 -6.42 8.47
N ASN A 222 7.74 -6.42 7.36
CA ASN A 222 6.38 -6.93 7.29
C ASN A 222 6.36 -8.21 6.47
N TYR A 223 6.26 -9.35 7.14
CA TYR A 223 6.28 -10.65 6.51
C TYR A 223 4.92 -11.33 6.52
N ARG A 224 4.54 -11.92 5.38
CA ARG A 224 3.36 -12.78 5.24
C ARG A 224 3.74 -14.05 4.49
N PHE A 225 3.13 -15.15 4.86
CA PHE A 225 3.28 -16.44 4.20
C PHE A 225 1.92 -17.06 3.95
N ASP A 226 1.72 -17.52 2.72
CA ASP A 226 0.54 -18.28 2.34
C ASP A 226 0.92 -19.59 1.68
N GLU A 227 0.34 -20.66 2.18
CA GLU A 227 0.45 -22.00 1.62
C GLU A 227 -0.91 -22.42 1.03
N TYR A 228 -0.88 -22.90 -0.21
CA TYR A 228 -2.05 -23.41 -0.92
C TYR A 228 -1.83 -24.89 -1.29
N PRO A 229 -2.12 -25.83 -0.37
CA PRO A 229 -1.76 -27.26 -0.54
C PRO A 229 -2.40 -27.94 -1.75
N THR A 230 -3.51 -27.40 -2.25
CA THR A 230 -4.25 -27.93 -3.40
C THR A 230 -3.92 -27.22 -4.72
N ALA A 231 -3.12 -26.16 -4.67
CA ALA A 231 -2.73 -25.41 -5.85
C ALA A 231 -1.54 -26.08 -6.55
N ASN A 232 -1.59 -26.15 -7.86
CA ASN A 232 -0.48 -26.49 -8.72
C ASN A 232 0.22 -25.20 -9.22
N GLU A 233 1.28 -25.35 -10.01
CA GLU A 233 2.06 -24.26 -10.57
C GLU A 233 1.24 -23.19 -11.30
N VAL A 234 0.16 -23.55 -11.96
CA VAL A 234 -0.69 -22.60 -12.71
C VAL A 234 -1.67 -21.91 -11.78
N SER A 235 -2.36 -22.67 -10.94
CA SER A 235 -3.45 -22.14 -10.09
C SER A 235 -2.94 -21.30 -8.91
N ILE A 236 -1.71 -21.53 -8.45
CA ILE A 236 -1.11 -20.78 -7.35
C ILE A 236 -1.09 -19.26 -7.57
N VAL A 237 -0.84 -18.87 -8.82
CA VAL A 237 -0.83 -17.46 -9.22
C VAL A 237 -2.18 -16.82 -8.97
N THR A 238 -3.25 -17.46 -9.42
CA THR A 238 -4.62 -16.95 -9.27
C THR A 238 -5.07 -16.90 -7.80
N TYR A 239 -4.70 -17.91 -7.00
CA TYR A 239 -5.07 -17.95 -5.59
C TYR A 239 -4.28 -16.94 -4.73
N GLY A 240 -3.00 -16.72 -5.07
CA GLY A 240 -2.07 -15.97 -4.23
C GLY A 240 -2.12 -14.46 -4.44
N ILE A 241 -2.24 -13.97 -5.69
CA ILE A 241 -2.08 -12.54 -6.00
C ILE A 241 -3.08 -11.66 -5.22
N GLY A 242 -4.36 -12.02 -5.21
CA GLY A 242 -5.37 -11.19 -4.55
C GLY A 242 -5.13 -11.01 -3.06
N LYS A 243 -4.79 -12.09 -2.36
CA LYS A 243 -4.50 -12.04 -0.92
C LYS A 243 -3.20 -11.29 -0.64
N ALA A 244 -2.17 -11.53 -1.46
CA ALA A 244 -0.90 -10.82 -1.34
C ALA A 244 -1.07 -9.32 -1.58
N TRP A 245 -1.81 -8.92 -2.61
CA TRP A 245 -2.13 -7.52 -2.88
C TRP A 245 -2.77 -6.84 -1.66
N GLY A 246 -3.81 -7.46 -1.09
CA GLY A 246 -4.49 -6.93 0.08
C GLY A 246 -3.58 -6.77 1.31
N SER A 247 -2.54 -7.60 1.46
CA SER A 247 -1.58 -7.51 2.56
C SER A 247 -0.53 -6.40 2.36
N MET A 248 -0.15 -6.10 1.11
CA MET A 248 0.81 -5.04 0.80
C MET A 248 0.28 -3.65 1.16
N PHE A 249 -1.04 -3.49 1.12
CA PHE A 249 -1.72 -2.23 1.43
C PHE A 249 -2.56 -2.32 2.70
N GLU A 250 -2.25 -3.24 3.61
CA GLU A 250 -3.04 -3.45 4.84
C GLU A 250 -3.13 -2.18 5.70
N MET A 251 -2.06 -1.37 5.72
CA MET A 251 -2.04 -0.11 6.46
C MET A 251 -3.04 0.94 5.95
N PHE A 252 -3.51 0.82 4.70
CA PHE A 252 -4.56 1.68 4.15
C PHE A 252 -5.96 1.32 4.62
N LYS A 253 -6.14 0.10 5.17
CA LYS A 253 -7.46 -0.33 5.65
C LYS A 253 -7.82 0.41 6.93
N PRO A 254 -9.13 0.67 7.15
CA PRO A 254 -9.61 1.18 8.42
C PRO A 254 -9.19 0.26 9.58
N ILE A 255 -9.04 0.85 10.77
CA ILE A 255 -8.72 0.11 11.99
C ILE A 255 -9.72 -1.03 12.19
N SER A 256 -9.22 -2.26 12.15
CA SER A 256 -10.04 -3.45 12.31
C SER A 256 -10.35 -3.73 13.80
N PRO A 257 -11.42 -4.49 14.12
CA PRO A 257 -11.70 -4.90 15.50
C PRO A 257 -10.56 -5.68 16.15
N LYS A 258 -9.76 -6.40 15.36
CA LYS A 258 -8.57 -7.12 15.82
C LYS A 258 -7.46 -6.14 16.20
N GLU A 259 -7.13 -5.23 15.30
CA GLU A 259 -6.13 -4.17 15.48
C GLU A 259 -6.46 -3.29 16.69
N TYR A 260 -7.74 -2.91 16.85
CA TYR A 260 -8.23 -2.19 18.01
C TYR A 260 -7.95 -2.92 19.33
N LYS A 261 -8.25 -4.24 19.39
CA LYS A 261 -8.10 -5.03 20.62
C LYS A 261 -6.64 -5.37 20.93
N GLU A 262 -5.86 -5.76 19.90
CA GLU A 262 -4.54 -6.33 20.10
C GLU A 262 -3.44 -5.26 20.13
N ASN A 263 -3.63 -4.12 19.44
CA ASN A 263 -2.60 -3.10 19.32
C ASN A 263 -2.97 -1.84 20.13
N ILE A 264 -4.19 -1.30 19.97
CA ILE A 264 -4.54 -0.01 20.58
C ILE A 264 -4.84 -0.14 22.05
N LEU A 265 -5.68 -1.11 22.43
CA LEU A 265 -6.07 -1.28 23.83
C LEU A 265 -4.94 -1.83 24.73
N THR A 266 -3.97 -2.54 24.16
CA THR A 266 -2.85 -3.13 24.91
C THR A 266 -1.62 -2.22 24.96
N SER A 267 -1.53 -1.22 24.11
CA SER A 267 -0.43 -0.26 24.11
C SER A 267 -0.37 0.53 25.42
N GLU A 268 0.82 0.82 25.92
CA GLU A 268 1.05 1.75 27.04
C GLU A 268 1.18 3.21 26.59
N GLU A 269 1.33 3.43 25.28
CA GLU A 269 1.42 4.75 24.68
C GLU A 269 0.05 5.46 24.64
N PRO A 270 0.02 6.81 24.57
CA PRO A 270 -1.20 7.56 24.35
C PRO A 270 -1.95 7.06 23.11
N VAL A 271 -3.27 6.91 23.23
CA VAL A 271 -4.09 6.30 22.16
C VAL A 271 -4.02 7.08 20.85
N TYR A 272 -3.99 8.41 20.92
CA TYR A 272 -3.87 9.25 19.72
C TYR A 272 -2.59 8.98 18.93
N LYS A 273 -1.48 8.65 19.63
CA LYS A 273 -0.20 8.36 18.99
C LYS A 273 -0.30 7.21 17.98
N TYR A 274 -1.15 6.21 18.24
CA TYR A 274 -1.38 5.12 17.29
C TYR A 274 -1.92 5.60 15.95
N LEU A 275 -2.88 6.54 15.98
CA LEU A 275 -3.43 7.14 14.76
C LEU A 275 -2.39 7.97 14.02
N ASP A 276 -1.69 8.80 14.74
CA ASP A 276 -0.64 9.67 14.21
C ASP A 276 0.47 8.85 13.54
N ASP A 277 1.01 7.84 14.22
CA ASP A 277 2.03 6.93 13.71
C ASP A 277 1.54 6.18 12.44
N LYS A 278 0.27 5.73 12.41
CA LYS A 278 -0.31 5.04 11.25
C LYS A 278 -0.32 5.95 10.02
N TYR A 279 -0.86 7.16 10.14
CA TYR A 279 -1.01 8.07 9.00
C TYR A 279 0.33 8.68 8.58
N ASN A 280 1.23 8.98 9.50
CA ASN A 280 2.60 9.40 9.20
C ASN A 280 3.39 8.31 8.45
N SER A 281 3.26 7.04 8.85
CA SER A 281 3.89 5.92 8.15
C SER A 281 3.37 5.77 6.72
N ILE A 282 2.08 6.02 6.48
CA ILE A 282 1.51 6.03 5.13
C ILE A 282 2.15 7.17 4.31
N GLU A 283 2.24 8.38 4.86
CA GLU A 283 2.82 9.52 4.16
C GLU A 283 4.31 9.31 3.86
N GLU A 284 5.08 8.79 4.80
CA GLU A 284 6.51 8.49 4.60
C GLU A 284 6.74 7.45 3.50
N LEU A 285 5.95 6.36 3.48
CA LEU A 285 6.10 5.28 2.51
C LEU A 285 5.62 5.67 1.12
N PHE A 286 4.49 6.33 1.04
CA PHE A 286 3.82 6.58 -0.24
C PHE A 286 4.05 8.01 -0.75
N GLY A 287 4.55 8.91 0.10
CA GLY A 287 4.86 10.29 -0.25
C GLY A 287 3.62 11.14 -0.54
N PHE A 288 2.46 10.73 -0.02
CA PHE A 288 1.22 11.52 -0.03
C PHE A 288 0.42 11.28 1.26
N ARG A 289 -0.31 12.29 1.68
CA ARG A 289 -1.19 12.20 2.85
C ARG A 289 -2.47 11.44 2.47
N LYS A 290 -2.83 10.43 3.26
CA LYS A 290 -4.14 9.78 3.18
C LYS A 290 -5.15 10.59 3.99
N GLU A 291 -6.35 10.80 3.46
CA GLU A 291 -7.46 11.38 4.23
C GLU A 291 -7.81 10.48 5.42
N VAL A 292 -8.07 11.11 6.57
CA VAL A 292 -8.33 10.36 7.80
C VAL A 292 -9.75 9.80 7.78
N GLU A 293 -9.85 8.49 8.01
CA GLU A 293 -11.12 7.78 8.00
C GLU A 293 -11.90 8.01 9.27
N LEU A 294 -13.21 8.29 9.16
CA LEU A 294 -14.07 8.46 10.32
C LEU A 294 -14.07 7.22 11.23
N ASN A 295 -13.99 6.01 10.64
CA ASN A 295 -13.86 4.76 11.40
C ASN A 295 -12.62 4.75 12.31
N ASP A 296 -11.50 5.28 11.83
CA ASP A 296 -10.25 5.32 12.59
C ASP A 296 -10.34 6.35 13.73
N ILE A 297 -10.92 7.52 13.46
CA ILE A 297 -11.26 8.51 14.49
C ILE A 297 -12.12 7.88 15.60
N MET A 298 -13.15 7.13 15.21
CA MET A 298 -14.07 6.51 16.16
C MET A 298 -13.40 5.40 16.99
N ALA A 299 -12.50 4.63 16.39
CA ALA A 299 -11.73 3.63 17.12
C ALA A 299 -10.85 4.29 18.20
N ILE A 300 -10.17 5.40 17.86
CA ILE A 300 -9.33 6.15 18.81
C ILE A 300 -10.18 6.81 19.90
N TYR A 301 -11.29 7.43 19.56
CA TYR A 301 -12.21 8.00 20.55
C TYR A 301 -12.71 6.94 21.53
N ALA A 302 -13.19 5.79 21.04
CA ALA A 302 -13.64 4.70 21.89
C ALA A 302 -12.54 4.13 22.79
N ALA A 303 -11.31 4.03 22.26
CA ALA A 303 -10.17 3.57 23.06
C ALA A 303 -9.75 4.58 24.12
N SER A 304 -9.73 5.88 23.80
CA SER A 304 -9.44 6.97 24.76
C SER A 304 -10.38 6.91 25.95
N ARG A 305 -11.67 6.77 25.69
CA ARG A 305 -12.67 6.63 26.77
C ARG A 305 -12.50 5.35 27.59
N LYS A 306 -12.21 4.23 26.92
CA LYS A 306 -12.06 2.93 27.59
C LYS A 306 -10.82 2.82 28.47
N LYS A 307 -9.78 3.56 28.11
CA LYS A 307 -8.50 3.59 28.84
C LYS A 307 -8.38 4.78 29.79
N ASP A 308 -9.41 5.63 29.88
CA ASP A 308 -9.40 6.90 30.61
C ASP A 308 -8.26 7.85 30.14
N ASP A 309 -7.83 7.71 28.87
CA ASP A 309 -6.81 8.54 28.23
C ASP A 309 -7.46 9.77 27.59
N PHE A 310 -7.96 10.67 28.43
CA PHE A 310 -8.64 11.88 27.98
C PHE A 310 -7.70 12.91 27.35
N GLU A 311 -6.40 12.86 27.65
CA GLU A 311 -5.40 13.73 27.01
C GLU A 311 -5.32 13.49 25.50
N SER A 312 -5.55 12.26 25.04
CA SER A 312 -5.64 11.93 23.61
C SER A 312 -6.82 12.59 22.89
N LEU A 313 -7.86 13.01 23.61
CA LEU A 313 -9.02 13.69 23.00
C LEU A 313 -8.68 15.07 22.47
N LYS A 314 -7.69 15.77 23.04
CA LYS A 314 -7.30 17.11 22.59
C LYS A 314 -6.73 17.10 21.18
N PRO A 315 -5.63 16.36 20.88
CA PRO A 315 -5.11 16.28 19.51
C PRO A 315 -6.12 15.63 18.55
N LEU A 316 -6.91 14.67 19.00
CA LEU A 316 -7.98 14.07 18.19
C LEU A 316 -9.02 15.11 17.78
N ALA A 317 -9.42 16.00 18.70
CA ALA A 317 -10.36 17.08 18.42
C ALA A 317 -9.80 18.09 17.41
N GLU A 318 -8.52 18.43 17.51
CA GLU A 318 -7.84 19.31 16.57
C GLU A 318 -7.83 18.69 15.17
N LEU A 319 -7.45 17.44 15.05
CA LEU A 319 -7.49 16.68 13.80
C LEU A 319 -8.91 16.63 13.20
N CYS A 320 -9.93 16.38 14.02
CA CYS A 320 -11.33 16.35 13.56
C CYS A 320 -11.83 17.70 13.04
N LYS A 321 -11.35 18.83 13.60
CA LYS A 321 -11.70 20.16 13.09
C LYS A 321 -11.07 20.43 11.72
N GLU A 322 -9.92 19.83 11.43
CA GLU A 322 -9.23 19.95 10.14
C GLU A 322 -9.84 19.03 9.08
N GLU A 323 -10.05 17.77 9.41
CA GLU A 323 -10.48 16.74 8.46
C GLU A 323 -12.00 16.74 8.22
N PHE A 324 -12.80 17.15 9.22
CA PHE A 324 -14.28 17.18 9.17
C PHE A 324 -14.81 18.57 9.51
N PRO A 325 -14.41 19.60 8.76
CA PRO A 325 -14.81 20.98 9.04
C PRO A 325 -16.33 21.14 8.89
N GLY A 326 -16.94 21.91 9.80
CA GLY A 326 -18.39 22.14 9.80
C GLY A 326 -19.19 21.11 10.60
N THR A 327 -18.61 19.96 10.97
CA THR A 327 -19.26 18.97 11.80
C THR A 327 -19.02 19.21 13.29
N MET A 328 -19.91 18.65 14.11
CA MET A 328 -19.79 18.75 15.57
C MET A 328 -18.64 17.94 16.17
N LEU A 329 -18.00 17.04 15.41
CA LEU A 329 -17.06 16.03 15.86
C LEU A 329 -15.91 16.60 16.71
N GLY A 330 -15.15 17.54 16.16
CA GLY A 330 -14.00 18.13 16.85
C GLY A 330 -14.36 18.91 18.09
N PHE A 331 -15.47 19.68 18.06
CA PHE A 331 -15.92 20.43 19.24
C PHE A 331 -16.51 19.51 20.30
N TYR A 332 -17.14 18.41 19.91
CA TYR A 332 -17.67 17.45 20.87
C TYR A 332 -16.53 16.76 21.66
N PHE A 333 -15.50 16.29 20.98
CA PHE A 333 -14.34 15.67 21.64
C PHE A 333 -13.55 16.66 22.50
N GLU A 334 -13.41 17.90 22.04
CA GLU A 334 -12.79 18.96 22.86
C GLU A 334 -13.63 19.30 24.11
N GLY A 335 -14.96 19.24 24.00
CA GLY A 335 -15.86 19.40 25.15
C GLY A 335 -15.66 18.30 26.19
N GLU A 336 -15.55 17.04 25.76
CA GLU A 336 -15.26 15.92 26.66
C GLU A 336 -13.86 15.99 27.29
N TYR A 337 -12.87 16.49 26.54
CA TYR A 337 -11.54 16.79 27.11
C TYR A 337 -11.63 17.80 28.27
N TYR A 338 -12.29 18.93 28.09
CA TYR A 338 -12.45 19.92 29.16
C TYR A 338 -13.32 19.43 30.32
N GLU A 339 -14.32 18.61 30.04
CA GLU A 339 -15.14 17.96 31.06
C GLU A 339 -14.26 17.05 31.95
N ALA A 340 -13.41 16.21 31.35
CA ALA A 340 -12.50 15.34 32.05
C ALA A 340 -11.48 16.09 32.92
N LEU A 341 -11.06 17.28 32.50
CA LEU A 341 -10.19 18.17 33.30
C LEU A 341 -10.92 18.91 34.43
N GLY A 342 -12.23 18.78 34.55
CA GLY A 342 -13.06 19.53 35.49
C GLY A 342 -13.25 21.00 35.13
N GLU A 343 -12.92 21.39 33.89
CA GLU A 343 -13.06 22.76 33.38
C GLU A 343 -14.50 23.03 32.86
N GLY A 344 -15.52 22.86 33.73
CA GLY A 344 -16.93 22.82 33.35
C GLY A 344 -17.42 24.01 32.50
N LYS A 345 -16.93 25.24 32.76
CA LYS A 345 -17.30 26.42 31.94
C LYS A 345 -16.74 26.36 30.52
N LYS A 346 -15.54 25.83 30.35
CA LYS A 346 -14.98 25.64 29.02
C LYS A 346 -15.69 24.51 28.28
N ALA A 347 -15.92 23.38 28.96
CA ALA A 347 -16.66 22.25 28.43
C ALA A 347 -18.05 22.70 27.91
N LEU A 348 -18.83 23.42 28.73
CA LEU A 348 -20.14 23.92 28.36
C LEU A 348 -20.07 24.78 27.08
N ARG A 349 -19.20 25.77 27.03
CA ARG A 349 -19.04 26.65 25.84
C ARG A 349 -18.61 25.87 24.60
N THR A 350 -17.87 24.79 24.78
CA THR A 350 -17.38 23.96 23.68
C THR A 350 -18.49 23.05 23.16
N PHE A 351 -19.32 22.49 24.04
CA PHE A 351 -20.52 21.75 23.61
C PHE A 351 -21.58 22.66 22.95
N GLU A 352 -21.71 23.93 23.37
CA GLU A 352 -22.54 24.92 22.68
C GLU A 352 -22.09 25.12 21.23
N LYS A 353 -20.78 25.17 20.98
CA LYS A 353 -20.24 25.21 19.61
C LYS A 353 -20.54 23.93 18.85
N ALA A 354 -20.34 22.75 19.47
CA ALA A 354 -20.67 21.48 18.84
C ALA A 354 -22.16 21.44 18.44
N PHE A 355 -23.06 21.85 19.31
CA PHE A 355 -24.51 21.92 19.05
C PHE A 355 -24.89 22.81 17.84
N ALA A 356 -24.10 23.84 17.57
CA ALA A 356 -24.31 24.73 16.42
C ALA A 356 -23.84 24.16 15.08
N MET A 357 -23.07 23.04 15.11
CA MET A 357 -22.51 22.40 13.93
C MET A 357 -23.43 21.30 13.38
N GLU A 358 -23.05 20.71 12.23
CA GLU A 358 -23.77 19.60 11.62
C GLU A 358 -23.51 18.28 12.37
N GLU A 359 -24.55 17.50 12.51
CA GLU A 359 -24.45 16.13 13.04
C GLU A 359 -23.60 15.27 12.12
N ILE A 360 -22.91 14.30 12.70
CA ILE A 360 -22.06 13.36 11.94
C ILE A 360 -22.12 11.97 12.56
N ASP A 361 -22.45 10.97 11.76
CA ASP A 361 -22.54 9.57 12.15
C ASP A 361 -23.44 9.40 13.41
N PHE A 362 -22.89 8.85 14.49
CA PHE A 362 -23.62 8.64 15.74
C PHE A 362 -23.74 9.89 16.63
N LEU A 363 -22.95 10.95 16.37
CA LEU A 363 -22.98 12.19 17.15
C LEU A 363 -24.17 13.06 16.75
N THR A 364 -25.07 13.27 17.68
CA THR A 364 -26.29 14.06 17.50
C THR A 364 -26.30 15.30 18.37
N LYS A 365 -27.13 16.28 18.01
CA LYS A 365 -27.36 17.48 18.83
C LYS A 365 -27.95 17.15 20.18
N GLU A 366 -28.76 16.08 20.26
CA GLU A 366 -29.31 15.60 21.53
C GLU A 366 -28.22 15.22 22.52
N MET A 367 -27.18 14.48 22.06
CA MET A 367 -26.04 14.13 22.91
C MET A 367 -25.26 15.34 23.41
N ALA A 368 -25.09 16.37 22.58
CA ALA A 368 -24.46 17.62 23.02
C ALA A 368 -25.33 18.36 24.04
N LEU A 369 -26.66 18.35 23.86
CA LEU A 369 -27.60 18.96 24.78
C LEU A 369 -27.60 18.24 26.15
N GLU A 370 -27.59 16.91 26.17
CA GLU A 370 -27.48 16.12 27.41
C GLU A 370 -26.20 16.47 28.19
N LYS A 371 -25.07 16.60 27.50
CA LYS A 371 -23.80 17.03 28.10
C LYS A 371 -23.89 18.43 28.69
N MET A 372 -24.50 19.36 27.97
CA MET A 372 -24.67 20.75 28.44
C MET A 372 -25.58 20.82 29.68
N ASP A 373 -26.67 20.03 29.72
CA ASP A 373 -27.60 20.01 30.84
C ASP A 373 -26.98 19.36 32.07
N ALA A 374 -26.21 18.27 31.89
CA ALA A 374 -25.46 17.66 32.97
C ALA A 374 -24.44 18.64 33.61
N LEU A 375 -23.66 19.35 32.77
CA LEU A 375 -22.70 20.34 33.23
C LEU A 375 -23.37 21.51 33.97
N LYS A 376 -24.52 21.99 33.53
CA LYS A 376 -25.29 23.03 34.23
C LYS A 376 -25.76 22.54 35.61
N ALA A 377 -26.22 21.29 35.69
CA ALA A 377 -26.66 20.72 36.97
C ALA A 377 -25.49 20.54 37.95
N ASP A 378 -24.36 20.03 37.49
CA ASP A 378 -23.18 19.72 38.32
C ASP A 378 -22.46 20.97 38.83
N PHE A 379 -22.34 21.99 38.01
CA PHE A 379 -21.60 23.22 38.33
C PHE A 379 -22.48 24.41 38.73
N GLY A 380 -23.82 24.29 38.66
CA GLY A 380 -24.75 25.31 39.09
C GLY A 380 -24.77 26.59 38.22
N PHE A 381 -24.64 26.42 36.91
CA PHE A 381 -24.63 27.54 35.94
C PHE A 381 -26.05 27.91 35.49
#